data_e2c3633916352681fd36dde3cedb70a5
#
_entry.id   e2c3633916352681fd36dde3cedb70a5
#
_cell.length_a   1.000
_cell.length_b   1.000
_cell.length_c   1.000
_cell.angle_alpha   90.00
_cell.angle_beta   90.00
_cell.angle_gamma   90.00
#
_symmetry.space_group_name_H-M   'P 1'
#
loop_
_entity.id
_entity.type
_entity.pdbx_description
1 polymer ?
#
loop_
_entity_poly.entity_id
_entity_poly.type
_entity_poly.pdbx_seq_one_letter_code
_entity_poly.pdbx_strand_id
1 'polypeptide(L)'
;MSCKALLLSAIASGQGKTTVTAALARRLVRDGHRVRVFKTGPDFIDPLLLAAASGSTVDVLDLWMCTEAQCRSLLAQAAAEVDYVLIEGVMGLYDGQPSSADLAKQFGVPVLAVLDCSAMVGTALAIARGLRDHGQLPWAGLLANRVASSGHADMIRACGTP
;
A
#
# COMPACT_ATOMS: atom_id res chain seq x y z
N MET A 1 7.80 -18.54 -10.51
CA MET A 1 6.60 -17.93 -9.83
C MET A 1 6.46 -16.51 -10.34
N SER A 2 5.24 -16.01 -10.56
CA SER A 2 5.06 -14.61 -10.96
C SER A 2 5.20 -13.71 -9.74
N CYS A 3 5.89 -12.57 -9.86
CA CYS A 3 5.98 -11.56 -8.82
C CYS A 3 4.59 -11.00 -8.48
N LYS A 4 4.32 -10.75 -7.22
CA LYS A 4 3.07 -10.15 -6.74
C LYS A 4 3.33 -8.70 -6.34
N ALA A 5 2.49 -7.77 -6.78
CA ALA A 5 2.58 -6.36 -6.44
C ALA A 5 1.38 -5.92 -5.59
N LEU A 6 1.60 -4.98 -4.67
CA LEU A 6 0.59 -4.41 -3.79
C LEU A 6 0.89 -2.94 -3.52
N LEU A 7 -0.10 -2.07 -3.69
CA LEU A 7 -0.02 -0.67 -3.30
C LEU A 7 -0.74 -0.47 -1.96
N LEU A 8 -0.01 0.02 -0.95
CA LEU A 8 -0.56 0.36 0.35
C LEU A 8 -0.89 1.86 0.36
N SER A 9 -2.16 2.20 0.51
CA SER A 9 -2.61 3.59 0.59
C SER A 9 -3.66 3.77 1.68
N ALA A 10 -4.19 4.97 1.83
CA ALA A 10 -5.11 5.32 2.91
C ALA A 10 -6.01 6.49 2.51
N ILE A 11 -6.90 6.91 3.41
CA ILE A 11 -7.72 8.11 3.24
C ILE A 11 -6.92 9.41 3.43
N ALA A 12 -5.82 9.36 4.19
CA ALA A 12 -4.99 10.52 4.54
C ALA A 12 -3.64 10.08 5.09
N SER A 13 -2.78 11.05 5.41
CA SER A 13 -1.59 10.84 6.24
C SER A 13 -1.97 10.41 7.66
N GLY A 14 -1.03 9.79 8.40
CA GLY A 14 -1.25 9.41 9.80
C GLY A 14 -2.03 8.09 10.03
N GLN A 15 -2.49 7.41 8.99
CA GLN A 15 -3.23 6.14 9.07
C GLN A 15 -2.33 4.94 9.41
N GLY A 16 -1.01 5.12 9.40
CA GLY A 16 -0.03 4.07 9.71
C GLY A 16 0.47 3.29 8.50
N LYS A 17 0.36 3.83 7.28
CA LYS A 17 0.85 3.20 6.04
C LYS A 17 2.29 2.71 6.17
N THR A 18 3.21 3.58 6.56
CA THR A 18 4.65 3.26 6.66
C THR A 18 4.92 2.12 7.63
N THR A 19 4.28 2.14 8.80
CA THR A 19 4.42 1.06 9.79
C THR A 19 3.91 -0.27 9.25
N VAL A 20 2.76 -0.25 8.59
CA VAL A 20 2.15 -1.47 8.00
C VAL A 20 3.00 -1.98 6.84
N THR A 21 3.49 -1.10 5.96
CA THR A 21 4.37 -1.46 4.84
C THR A 21 5.67 -2.09 5.34
N ALA A 22 6.31 -1.46 6.34
CA ALA A 22 7.53 -1.98 6.94
C ALA A 22 7.30 -3.34 7.62
N ALA A 23 6.20 -3.50 8.37
CA ALA A 23 5.85 -4.75 9.03
C ALA A 23 5.59 -5.88 8.03
N LEU A 24 4.86 -5.58 6.95
CA LEU A 24 4.59 -6.55 5.88
C LEU A 24 5.86 -6.94 5.14
N ALA A 25 6.70 -5.96 4.76
CA ALA A 25 8.00 -6.22 4.12
C ALA A 25 8.88 -7.11 5.01
N ARG A 26 9.00 -6.76 6.28
CA ARG A 26 9.81 -7.54 7.25
C ARG A 26 9.26 -8.94 7.46
N ARG A 27 7.93 -9.10 7.50
CA ARG A 27 7.29 -10.41 7.61
C ARG A 27 7.60 -11.28 6.40
N LEU A 28 7.42 -10.77 5.19
CA LEU A 28 7.71 -11.49 3.95
C LEU A 28 9.19 -11.91 3.86
N VAL A 29 10.12 -11.02 4.24
CA VAL A 29 11.55 -11.34 4.28
C VAL A 29 11.85 -12.46 5.29
N ARG A 30 11.24 -12.43 6.49
CA ARG A 30 11.39 -13.50 7.48
C ARG A 30 10.83 -14.85 7.02
N ASP A 31 9.82 -14.81 6.17
CA ASP A 31 9.22 -16.00 5.55
C ASP A 31 10.05 -16.52 4.33
N GLY A 32 11.22 -15.90 4.06
CA GLY A 32 12.16 -16.32 3.02
C GLY A 32 11.90 -15.73 1.64
N HIS A 33 11.02 -14.72 1.51
CA HIS A 33 10.73 -14.07 0.24
C HIS A 33 11.65 -12.90 -0.03
N ARG A 34 11.95 -12.67 -1.32
CA ARG A 34 12.62 -11.46 -1.80
C ARG A 34 11.58 -10.36 -1.98
N VAL A 35 11.84 -9.22 -1.40
CA VAL A 35 10.90 -8.09 -1.37
C VAL A 35 11.57 -6.82 -1.87
N ARG A 36 10.93 -6.11 -2.78
CA ARG A 36 11.27 -4.75 -3.19
C ARG A 36 10.21 -3.79 -2.69
N VAL A 37 10.63 -2.67 -2.11
CA VAL A 37 9.71 -1.63 -1.68
C VAL A 37 9.96 -0.38 -2.51
N PHE A 38 8.87 0.25 -2.95
CA PHE A 38 8.87 1.56 -3.59
C PHE A 38 8.08 2.55 -2.74
N LYS A 39 8.43 3.83 -2.83
CA LYS A 39 7.71 4.94 -2.22
C LYS A 39 7.21 5.89 -3.30
N THR A 40 5.95 6.36 -3.21
CA THR A 40 5.49 7.49 -4.01
C THR A 40 5.77 8.80 -3.28
N GLY A 41 5.98 9.87 -4.05
CA GLY A 41 6.23 11.22 -3.51
C GLY A 41 7.65 11.45 -2.96
N PRO A 42 7.99 12.70 -2.72
CA PRO A 42 9.31 13.12 -2.21
C PRO A 42 9.40 12.95 -0.69
N ASP A 43 9.74 11.76 -0.24
CA ASP A 43 9.91 11.44 1.18
C ASP A 43 11.33 10.92 1.43
N PHE A 44 12.02 11.50 2.42
CA PHE A 44 13.41 11.16 2.75
C PHE A 44 13.55 10.36 4.05
N ILE A 45 12.49 10.23 4.85
CA ILE A 45 12.52 9.57 6.16
C ILE A 45 11.97 8.16 6.07
N ASP A 46 10.76 8.00 5.55
CA ASP A 46 10.11 6.69 5.43
C ASP A 46 10.96 5.66 4.65
N PRO A 47 11.65 6.03 3.54
CA PRO A 47 12.51 5.10 2.81
C PRO A 47 13.60 4.44 3.67
N LEU A 48 14.13 5.11 4.68
CA LEU A 48 15.14 4.54 5.58
C LEU A 48 14.55 3.39 6.41
N LEU A 49 13.37 3.59 6.97
CA LEU A 49 12.64 2.56 7.71
C LEU A 49 12.26 1.37 6.81
N LEU A 50 11.75 1.67 5.62
CA LEU A 50 11.34 0.65 4.66
C LEU A 50 12.53 -0.17 4.14
N ALA A 51 13.68 0.46 3.91
CA ALA A 51 14.91 -0.22 3.53
C ALA A 51 15.41 -1.15 4.64
N ALA A 52 15.41 -0.68 5.89
CA ALA A 52 15.78 -1.49 7.05
C ALA A 52 14.83 -2.70 7.23
N ALA A 53 13.55 -2.54 6.92
CA ALA A 53 12.55 -3.59 7.02
C ALA A 53 12.66 -4.63 5.90
N SER A 54 12.85 -4.20 4.67
CA SER A 54 12.92 -5.06 3.48
C SER A 54 14.30 -5.68 3.24
N GLY A 55 15.36 -5.06 3.79
CA GLY A 55 16.75 -5.45 3.49
C GLY A 55 17.21 -5.03 2.09
N SER A 56 16.49 -4.15 1.41
CA SER A 56 16.80 -3.64 0.07
C SER A 56 16.64 -2.13 -0.01
N THR A 57 17.26 -1.50 -1.02
CA THR A 57 17.05 -0.08 -1.30
C THR A 57 15.58 0.20 -1.63
N VAL A 58 15.13 1.39 -1.29
CA VAL A 58 13.78 1.88 -1.62
C VAL A 58 13.92 2.98 -2.66
N ASP A 59 13.35 2.75 -3.82
CA ASP A 59 13.35 3.72 -4.92
C ASP A 59 12.02 4.45 -4.99
N VAL A 60 12.04 5.62 -5.63
CA VAL A 60 10.83 6.39 -5.91
C VAL A 60 10.12 5.78 -7.12
N LEU A 61 8.82 5.51 -6.95
CA LEU A 61 7.91 5.11 -8.03
C LEU A 61 6.76 6.10 -8.05
N ASP A 62 6.89 7.16 -8.82
CA ASP A 62 5.97 8.28 -8.79
C ASP A 62 5.79 8.88 -10.18
N LEU A 63 4.54 9.03 -10.63
CA LEU A 63 4.22 9.51 -11.98
C LEU A 63 4.45 11.01 -12.17
N TRP A 64 4.62 11.78 -11.09
CA TRP A 64 4.98 13.19 -11.15
C TRP A 64 6.51 13.38 -11.24
N MET A 65 7.27 12.56 -10.51
CA MET A 65 8.74 12.66 -10.45
C MET A 65 9.43 11.87 -11.58
N CYS A 66 8.77 10.82 -12.08
CA CYS A 66 9.27 9.92 -13.10
C CYS A 66 8.31 9.88 -14.29
N THR A 67 8.85 9.60 -15.47
CA THR A 67 7.96 9.29 -16.61
C THR A 67 7.28 7.93 -16.44
N GLU A 68 6.15 7.71 -17.11
CA GLU A 68 5.49 6.41 -17.14
C GLU A 68 6.45 5.29 -17.58
N ALA A 69 7.26 5.55 -18.58
CA ALA A 69 8.23 4.58 -19.11
C ALA A 69 9.29 4.20 -18.06
N GLN A 70 9.76 5.16 -17.26
CA GLN A 70 10.67 4.90 -16.15
C GLN A 70 10.01 4.08 -15.06
N CYS A 71 8.79 4.43 -14.64
CA CYS A 71 8.03 3.65 -13.66
C CYS A 71 7.81 2.21 -14.12
N ARG A 72 7.44 2.02 -15.38
CA ARG A 72 7.25 0.71 -15.99
C ARG A 72 8.54 -0.11 -16.01
N SER A 73 9.67 0.52 -16.34
CA SER A 73 10.98 -0.12 -16.32
C SER A 73 11.39 -0.57 -14.92
N LEU A 74 11.21 0.30 -13.91
CA LEU A 74 11.49 -0.02 -12.51
C LEU A 74 10.64 -1.19 -12.01
N LEU A 75 9.34 -1.20 -12.31
CA LEU A 75 8.45 -2.30 -11.94
C LEU A 75 8.81 -3.60 -12.64
N ALA A 76 9.14 -3.56 -13.94
CA ALA A 76 9.53 -4.74 -14.70
C ALA A 76 10.85 -5.33 -14.19
N GLN A 77 11.83 -4.49 -13.88
CA GLN A 77 13.10 -4.91 -13.29
C GLN A 77 12.89 -5.55 -11.91
N ALA A 78 12.14 -4.89 -11.03
CA ALA A 78 11.83 -5.45 -9.73
C ALA A 78 11.07 -6.79 -9.84
N ALA A 79 10.09 -6.89 -10.74
CA ALA A 79 9.33 -8.11 -10.93
C ALA A 79 10.18 -9.30 -11.43
N ALA A 80 11.29 -9.05 -12.11
CA ALA A 80 12.24 -10.11 -12.52
C ALA A 80 13.12 -10.57 -11.36
N GLU A 81 13.34 -9.75 -10.34
CA GLU A 81 14.31 -9.99 -9.27
C GLU A 81 13.69 -10.49 -7.98
N VAL A 82 12.43 -10.14 -7.69
CA VAL A 82 11.82 -10.42 -6.38
C VAL A 82 10.48 -11.17 -6.48
N ASP A 83 10.03 -11.68 -5.34
CA ASP A 83 8.77 -12.40 -5.22
C ASP A 83 7.59 -11.46 -4.93
N TYR A 84 7.89 -10.34 -4.24
CA TYR A 84 6.90 -9.31 -3.88
C TYR A 84 7.41 -7.89 -4.11
N VAL A 85 6.56 -7.06 -4.71
CA VAL A 85 6.73 -5.62 -4.82
C VAL A 85 5.68 -4.94 -3.94
N LEU A 86 6.13 -4.13 -2.99
CA LEU A 86 5.27 -3.28 -2.17
C LEU A 86 5.47 -1.82 -2.56
N ILE A 87 4.39 -1.08 -2.76
CA ILE A 87 4.43 0.34 -3.07
C ILE A 87 3.72 1.09 -1.96
N GLU A 88 4.39 2.00 -1.28
CA GLU A 88 3.74 2.86 -0.29
C GLU A 88 3.32 4.18 -0.91
N GLY A 89 2.01 4.45 -0.88
CA GLY A 89 1.42 5.70 -1.35
C GLY A 89 1.67 6.86 -0.39
N VAL A 90 1.90 8.04 -0.93
CA VAL A 90 1.97 9.29 -0.18
C VAL A 90 0.54 9.83 0.07
N MET A 91 0.33 10.60 1.15
CA MET A 91 -0.96 11.24 1.48
C MET A 91 -2.16 10.27 1.44
N GLY A 92 -3.31 10.73 0.98
CA GLY A 92 -4.48 9.92 0.69
C GLY A 92 -4.43 9.32 -0.72
N LEU A 93 -5.22 8.27 -0.93
CA LEU A 93 -5.22 7.48 -2.17
C LEU A 93 -5.49 8.32 -3.44
N TYR A 94 -6.33 9.34 -3.31
CA TYR A 94 -6.73 10.23 -4.41
C TYR A 94 -6.11 11.62 -4.31
N ASP A 95 -5.21 11.85 -3.34
CA ASP A 95 -4.54 13.13 -3.18
C ASP A 95 -3.37 13.27 -4.16
N GLY A 96 -3.22 14.48 -4.71
CA GLY A 96 -2.20 14.78 -5.70
C GLY A 96 -2.63 14.52 -7.14
N GLN A 97 -1.82 15.05 -8.09
CA GLN A 97 -2.01 14.84 -9.53
C GLN A 97 -0.62 14.66 -10.17
N PRO A 98 -0.32 13.44 -10.65
CA PRO A 98 -1.10 12.20 -10.51
C PRO A 98 -1.12 11.67 -9.06
N SER A 99 -2.18 10.93 -8.71
CA SER A 99 -2.39 10.34 -7.39
C SER A 99 -1.87 8.90 -7.32
N SER A 100 -1.86 8.33 -6.11
CA SER A 100 -1.60 6.89 -5.91
C SER A 100 -2.64 6.02 -6.60
N ALA A 101 -3.88 6.49 -6.73
CA ALA A 101 -4.94 5.80 -7.47
C ALA A 101 -4.64 5.75 -8.98
N ASP A 102 -4.09 6.83 -9.55
CA ASP A 102 -3.69 6.86 -10.96
C ASP A 102 -2.57 5.86 -11.23
N LEU A 103 -1.58 5.78 -10.34
CA LEU A 103 -0.51 4.78 -10.42
C LEU A 103 -1.06 3.36 -10.35
N ALA A 104 -1.98 3.09 -9.42
CA ALA A 104 -2.61 1.77 -9.28
C ALA A 104 -3.33 1.34 -10.57
N LYS A 105 -4.10 2.25 -11.18
CA LYS A 105 -4.79 2.01 -12.45
C LYS A 105 -3.83 1.79 -13.60
N GLN A 106 -2.84 2.68 -13.73
CA GLN A 106 -1.87 2.68 -14.83
C GLN A 106 -1.10 1.37 -14.94
N PHE A 107 -0.74 0.78 -13.79
CA PHE A 107 0.05 -0.45 -13.74
C PHE A 107 -0.73 -1.69 -13.31
N GLY A 108 -2.04 -1.57 -13.08
CA GLY A 108 -2.88 -2.69 -12.65
C GLY A 108 -2.50 -3.24 -11.27
N VAL A 109 -1.94 -2.41 -10.39
CA VAL A 109 -1.50 -2.82 -9.06
C VAL A 109 -2.67 -2.77 -8.08
N PRO A 110 -3.01 -3.90 -7.41
CA PRO A 110 -4.08 -3.91 -6.43
C PRO A 110 -3.80 -3.01 -5.22
N VAL A 111 -4.82 -2.32 -4.74
CA VAL A 111 -4.75 -1.40 -3.60
C VAL A 111 -5.18 -2.11 -2.32
N LEU A 112 -4.33 -2.07 -1.29
CA LEU A 112 -4.67 -2.37 0.10
C LEU A 112 -4.88 -1.05 0.85
N ALA A 113 -6.12 -0.76 1.24
CA ALA A 113 -6.42 0.41 2.04
C ALA A 113 -6.05 0.16 3.51
N VAL A 114 -5.19 1.01 4.06
CA VAL A 114 -4.85 1.01 5.50
C VAL A 114 -5.67 2.10 6.18
N LEU A 115 -6.59 1.72 7.06
CA LEU A 115 -7.44 2.66 7.79
C LEU A 115 -7.21 2.57 9.29
N ASP A 116 -7.08 3.71 9.95
CA ASP A 116 -7.11 3.80 11.40
C ASP A 116 -8.53 3.52 11.89
N CYS A 117 -8.74 2.34 12.44
CA CYS A 117 -10.03 1.88 12.93
C CYS A 117 -10.16 2.00 14.46
N SER A 118 -9.31 2.80 15.13
CA SER A 118 -9.35 2.94 16.60
C SER A 118 -10.72 3.35 17.15
N ALA A 119 -11.54 4.06 16.34
CA ALA A 119 -12.88 4.52 16.70
C ALA A 119 -13.93 4.20 15.61
N MET A 120 -13.70 3.13 14.81
CA MET A 120 -14.61 2.76 13.71
C MET A 120 -14.94 1.26 13.73
N VAL A 121 -16.15 0.91 13.30
CA VAL A 121 -16.60 -0.46 13.05
C VAL A 121 -17.09 -0.54 11.59
N GLY A 122 -18.40 -0.53 11.35
CA GLY A 122 -18.98 -0.61 10.00
C GLY A 122 -18.63 0.57 9.08
N THR A 123 -18.36 1.73 9.65
CA THR A 123 -17.91 2.93 8.90
C THR A 123 -16.63 2.67 8.13
N ALA A 124 -15.70 1.87 8.67
CA ALA A 124 -14.46 1.52 7.98
C ALA A 124 -14.71 0.82 6.63
N LEU A 125 -15.72 -0.05 6.58
CA LEU A 125 -16.10 -0.73 5.34
C LEU A 125 -16.78 0.21 4.33
N ALA A 126 -17.60 1.14 4.81
CA ALA A 126 -18.22 2.14 3.95
C ALA A 126 -17.14 3.02 3.29
N ILE A 127 -16.14 3.45 4.06
CA ILE A 127 -14.98 4.20 3.54
C ILE A 127 -14.21 3.35 2.52
N ALA A 128 -13.88 2.10 2.84
CA ALA A 128 -13.12 1.23 1.96
C ALA A 128 -13.84 0.98 0.62
N ARG A 129 -15.16 0.77 0.66
CA ARG A 129 -15.99 0.67 -0.56
C ARG A 129 -15.98 1.97 -1.36
N GLY A 130 -16.12 3.12 -0.69
CA GLY A 130 -16.03 4.43 -1.33
C GLY A 130 -14.69 4.62 -2.03
N LEU A 131 -13.58 4.26 -1.41
CA LEU A 131 -12.25 4.32 -2.02
C LEU A 131 -12.14 3.43 -3.26
N ARG A 132 -12.61 2.18 -3.16
CA ARG A 132 -12.59 1.23 -4.28
C ARG A 132 -13.43 1.70 -5.45
N ASP A 133 -14.68 2.06 -5.17
CA ASP A 133 -15.71 2.27 -6.19
C ASP A 133 -15.59 3.64 -6.88
N HIS A 134 -15.10 4.67 -6.15
CA HIS A 134 -14.87 6.00 -6.70
C HIS A 134 -13.99 5.98 -7.96
N GLY A 135 -12.94 5.19 -7.94
CA GLY A 135 -12.00 5.09 -9.04
C GLY A 135 -12.06 3.77 -9.81
N GLN A 136 -12.90 2.80 -9.44
CA GLN A 136 -12.92 1.44 -10.01
C GLN A 136 -11.52 0.81 -9.98
N LEU A 137 -10.88 0.85 -8.81
CA LEU A 137 -9.48 0.44 -8.65
C LEU A 137 -9.33 -1.09 -8.64
N PRO A 138 -8.19 -1.61 -9.11
CA PRO A 138 -7.74 -2.93 -8.70
C PRO A 138 -7.68 -2.97 -7.18
N TRP A 139 -8.37 -3.93 -6.54
CA TRP A 139 -8.58 -3.91 -5.09
C TRP A 139 -8.09 -5.20 -4.43
N ALA A 140 -7.24 -5.05 -3.41
CA ALA A 140 -6.75 -6.14 -2.59
C ALA A 140 -7.54 -6.30 -1.28
N GLY A 141 -8.02 -5.19 -0.72
CA GLY A 141 -8.79 -5.24 0.52
C GLY A 141 -8.60 -4.04 1.44
N LEU A 142 -9.08 -4.23 2.67
CA LEU A 142 -8.93 -3.29 3.78
C LEU A 142 -8.05 -3.91 4.87
N LEU A 143 -7.06 -3.18 5.36
CA LEU A 143 -6.36 -3.46 6.60
C LEU A 143 -6.86 -2.48 7.67
N ALA A 144 -7.61 -3.00 8.62
CA ALA A 144 -8.05 -2.26 9.80
C ALA A 144 -6.87 -2.13 10.77
N ASN A 145 -6.29 -0.95 10.85
CA ASN A 145 -5.16 -0.63 11.73
C ASN A 145 -5.66 -0.10 13.08
N ARG A 146 -4.83 -0.20 14.12
CA ARG A 146 -5.11 0.31 15.49
C ARG A 146 -6.40 -0.22 16.09
N VAL A 147 -6.75 -1.46 15.78
CA VAL A 147 -7.93 -2.12 16.37
C VAL A 147 -7.68 -2.38 17.86
N ALA A 148 -8.61 -1.95 18.70
CA ALA A 148 -8.41 -1.89 20.15
C ALA A 148 -8.39 -3.28 20.83
N SER A 149 -9.11 -4.28 20.28
CA SER A 149 -9.25 -5.61 20.89
C SER A 149 -9.69 -6.66 19.85
N SER A 150 -9.61 -7.93 20.22
CA SER A 150 -10.18 -9.02 19.40
C SER A 150 -11.68 -8.86 19.17
N GLY A 151 -12.43 -8.48 20.20
CA GLY A 151 -13.87 -8.24 20.06
C GLY A 151 -14.19 -7.08 19.09
N HIS A 152 -13.37 -6.02 19.11
CA HIS A 152 -13.49 -4.94 18.13
C HIS A 152 -13.17 -5.44 16.70
N ALA A 153 -12.14 -6.26 16.55
CA ALA A 153 -11.83 -6.88 15.27
C ALA A 153 -12.98 -7.77 14.75
N ASP A 154 -13.62 -8.51 15.63
CA ASP A 154 -14.74 -9.37 15.27
C ASP A 154 -15.96 -8.55 14.84
N MET A 155 -16.26 -7.43 15.50
CA MET A 155 -17.29 -6.51 15.07
C MET A 155 -17.04 -5.95 13.66
N ILE A 156 -15.80 -5.57 13.35
CA ILE A 156 -15.43 -5.09 12.01
C ILE A 156 -15.63 -6.19 10.97
N ARG A 157 -15.16 -7.43 11.25
CA ARG A 157 -15.33 -8.59 10.35
C ARG A 157 -16.78 -8.92 10.11
N ALA A 158 -17.62 -8.85 11.14
CA ALA A 158 -19.06 -9.12 11.04
C ALA A 158 -19.81 -8.16 10.11
N CYS A 159 -19.27 -6.97 9.84
CA CYS A 159 -19.85 -6.03 8.88
C CYS A 159 -19.66 -6.47 7.41
N GLY A 160 -18.92 -7.54 7.13
CA GLY A 160 -18.67 -8.09 5.80
C GLY A 160 -17.33 -7.66 5.20
N THR A 161 -17.17 -7.89 3.88
CA THR A 161 -15.99 -7.51 3.12
C THR A 161 -16.23 -6.21 2.34
N PRO A 162 -15.21 -5.35 2.19
CA PRO A 162 -15.30 -4.13 1.38
C PRO A 162 -15.30 -4.43 -0.12
#